data_d2e0f57db00cdb6747c680a75576ab34
#
_entry.id   d2e0f57db00cdb6747c680a75576ab34
#
_cell.length_a   1.000
_cell.length_b   1.000
_cell.length_c   1.000
_cell.angle_alpha   90.00
_cell.angle_beta   90.00
_cell.angle_gamma   90.00
#
_symmetry.space_group_name_H-M   'P 1'
#
loop_
_entity.id
_entity.type
_entity.pdbx_description
1 polymer ?
#
loop_
_entity_poly.entity_id
_entity_poly.type
_entity_poly.pdbx_seq_one_letter_code
_entity_poly.pdbx_strand_id
1 'polypeptide(L)'
;MKSWKIGSIAGLIAGLVFTIVSEIFGRIGLSIGLWDAWWRQYFVGNTIVNIPLFIFWGIVLGVIYSKVHDLIPGKGILKGLVYGLFFFLILPIRNETFMIPYGAVLNAIGNLFSAIFVWPVFGLSLGIFYKLLHDRYLPTKGKSIIVTYDMKSGLLPGAIAGIMQGIAAGFVSVIGHLTGQWGVPVGGEIISTIEYWISQFGTHILINMIWATIFGAFFALVYNLVPGKKIMKGVCYALIMFLITSGQWFSWVLVAWANHDAWQLVNIQIINYFVYGFDFVVFGLVLGLLYRKPAK
;
A
#
# COMPACT_ATOMS: atom_id res chain seq x y z
N MET A 1 -25.89 5.02 -14.38
CA MET A 1 -25.30 4.65 -13.06
C MET A 1 -24.13 5.59 -12.77
N LYS A 2 -23.83 5.98 -11.51
CA LYS A 2 -22.66 6.86 -11.22
C LYS A 2 -21.35 6.06 -11.36
N SER A 3 -20.24 6.70 -11.82
CA SER A 3 -18.96 6.03 -12.07
C SER A 3 -18.40 5.27 -10.86
N TRP A 4 -18.55 5.80 -9.64
CA TRP A 4 -18.09 5.13 -8.43
C TRP A 4 -18.84 3.81 -8.15
N LYS A 5 -20.13 3.71 -8.49
CA LYS A 5 -20.88 2.45 -8.38
C LYS A 5 -20.36 1.39 -9.36
N ILE A 6 -20.00 1.82 -10.58
CA ILE A 6 -19.35 0.96 -11.56
C ILE A 6 -18.01 0.47 -11.02
N GLY A 7 -17.20 1.39 -10.45
CA GLY A 7 -15.94 1.07 -9.81
C GLY A 7 -16.10 0.08 -8.66
N SER A 8 -17.11 0.26 -7.80
CA SER A 8 -17.38 -0.66 -6.68
C SER A 8 -17.71 -2.08 -7.17
N ILE A 9 -18.56 -2.22 -8.19
CA ILE A 9 -18.94 -3.53 -8.73
C ILE A 9 -17.76 -4.20 -9.43
N ALA A 10 -17.04 -3.46 -10.28
CA ALA A 10 -15.85 -3.97 -10.95
C ALA A 10 -14.77 -4.36 -9.93
N GLY A 11 -14.60 -3.56 -8.87
CA GLY A 11 -13.67 -3.82 -7.78
C GLY A 11 -14.05 -5.05 -6.94
N LEU A 12 -15.35 -5.26 -6.68
CA LEU A 12 -15.84 -6.47 -6.00
C LEU A 12 -15.45 -7.72 -6.81
N ILE A 13 -15.72 -7.72 -8.11
CA ILE A 13 -15.39 -8.85 -8.98
C ILE A 13 -13.86 -9.04 -9.05
N ALA A 14 -13.10 -7.97 -9.21
CA ALA A 14 -11.65 -8.03 -9.21
C ALA A 14 -11.07 -8.52 -7.87
N GLY A 15 -11.68 -8.16 -6.73
CA GLY A 15 -11.32 -8.65 -5.41
C GLY A 15 -11.57 -10.15 -5.25
N LEU A 16 -12.67 -10.67 -5.79
CA LEU A 16 -12.92 -12.13 -5.84
C LEU A 16 -11.86 -12.85 -6.68
N VAL A 17 -11.55 -12.32 -7.87
CA VAL A 17 -10.49 -12.88 -8.73
C VAL A 17 -9.14 -12.82 -8.03
N PHE A 18 -8.82 -11.70 -7.36
CA PHE A 18 -7.62 -11.53 -6.56
C PHE A 18 -7.49 -12.64 -5.50
N THR A 19 -8.59 -12.90 -4.78
CA THR A 19 -8.62 -13.95 -3.73
C THR A 19 -8.28 -15.32 -4.32
N ILE A 20 -8.93 -15.70 -5.42
CA ILE A 20 -8.71 -17.00 -6.06
C ILE A 20 -7.26 -17.14 -6.53
N VAL A 21 -6.74 -16.13 -7.22
CA VAL A 21 -5.36 -16.14 -7.75
C VAL A 21 -4.34 -16.12 -6.62
N SER A 22 -4.58 -15.35 -5.56
CA SER A 22 -3.73 -15.31 -4.37
C SER A 22 -3.65 -16.67 -3.69
N GLU A 23 -4.77 -17.38 -3.55
CA GLU A 23 -4.81 -18.72 -2.97
C GLU A 23 -4.04 -19.73 -3.82
N ILE A 24 -4.20 -19.69 -5.14
CA ILE A 24 -3.49 -20.59 -6.06
C ILE A 24 -1.98 -20.38 -5.96
N PHE A 25 -1.50 -19.15 -6.14
CA PHE A 25 -0.07 -18.85 -6.12
C PHE A 25 0.54 -18.95 -4.71
N GLY A 26 -0.23 -18.65 -3.66
CA GLY A 26 0.16 -18.92 -2.28
C GLY A 26 0.44 -20.41 -2.05
N ARG A 27 -0.45 -21.31 -2.50
CA ARG A 27 -0.26 -22.77 -2.39
C ARG A 27 0.89 -23.27 -3.25
N ILE A 28 1.08 -22.74 -4.45
CA ILE A 28 2.26 -23.05 -5.28
C ILE A 28 3.53 -22.66 -4.53
N GLY A 29 3.61 -21.42 -3.99
CA GLY A 29 4.75 -20.96 -3.22
C GLY A 29 5.05 -21.85 -2.00
N LEU A 30 3.99 -22.31 -1.29
CA LEU A 30 4.11 -23.28 -0.21
C LEU A 30 4.70 -24.60 -0.68
N SER A 31 4.24 -25.13 -1.81
CA SER A 31 4.68 -26.44 -2.35
C SER A 31 6.14 -26.46 -2.76
N ILE A 32 6.67 -25.32 -3.18
CA ILE A 32 8.08 -25.15 -3.61
C ILE A 32 8.97 -24.57 -2.49
N GLY A 33 8.43 -24.41 -1.26
CA GLY A 33 9.24 -24.02 -0.10
C GLY A 33 9.60 -22.54 0.01
N LEU A 34 8.86 -21.64 -0.66
CA LEU A 34 9.10 -20.18 -0.59
C LEU A 34 8.65 -19.52 0.73
N TRP A 35 8.00 -20.26 1.60
CA TRP A 35 7.49 -19.75 2.87
C TRP A 35 8.04 -20.56 4.03
N ASP A 36 8.39 -19.90 5.15
CA ASP A 36 8.76 -20.60 6.37
C ASP A 36 7.55 -21.30 7.03
N ALA A 37 7.82 -22.12 8.05
CA ALA A 37 6.79 -22.91 8.71
C ALA A 37 5.74 -22.03 9.42
N TRP A 38 6.15 -20.84 9.90
CA TRP A 38 5.27 -19.92 10.59
C TRP A 38 4.26 -19.27 9.62
N TRP A 39 4.73 -18.82 8.44
CA TRP A 39 3.87 -18.33 7.37
C TRP A 39 2.92 -19.37 6.82
N ARG A 40 3.35 -20.63 6.73
CA ARG A 40 2.49 -21.76 6.33
C ARG A 40 1.26 -21.87 7.21
N GLN A 41 1.45 -21.80 8.52
CA GLN A 41 0.36 -21.94 9.49
C GLN A 41 -0.65 -20.80 9.37
N TYR A 42 -0.18 -19.59 9.13
CA TYR A 42 -1.03 -18.40 8.98
C TYR A 42 -1.79 -18.34 7.65
N PHE A 43 -1.15 -18.66 6.54
CA PHE A 43 -1.79 -18.56 5.23
C PHE A 43 -2.85 -19.62 4.98
N VAL A 44 -2.60 -20.87 5.35
CA VAL A 44 -3.51 -21.99 5.07
C VAL A 44 -4.76 -21.94 5.97
N GLY A 45 -4.62 -21.46 7.21
CA GLY A 45 -5.74 -21.38 8.16
C GLY A 45 -6.70 -20.22 7.94
N ASN A 46 -6.32 -19.19 7.19
CA ASN A 46 -7.00 -17.90 7.18
C ASN A 46 -7.70 -17.52 5.87
N THR A 47 -7.85 -18.45 4.93
CA THR A 47 -8.57 -18.21 3.66
C THR A 47 -9.95 -17.62 3.89
N ILE A 48 -10.70 -18.09 4.90
CA ILE A 48 -12.06 -17.61 5.21
C ILE A 48 -12.05 -16.14 5.62
N VAL A 49 -11.04 -15.69 6.39
CA VAL A 49 -10.91 -14.30 6.83
C VAL A 49 -10.42 -13.40 5.70
N ASN A 50 -9.55 -13.92 4.83
CA ASN A 50 -8.98 -13.17 3.73
C ASN A 50 -10.00 -12.86 2.61
N ILE A 51 -10.98 -13.73 2.38
CA ILE A 51 -12.00 -13.54 1.33
C ILE A 51 -12.75 -12.20 1.51
N PRO A 52 -13.46 -11.94 2.63
CA PRO A 52 -14.19 -10.69 2.80
C PRO A 52 -13.27 -9.47 2.80
N LEU A 53 -12.05 -9.61 3.28
CA LEU A 53 -11.08 -8.54 3.31
C LEU A 53 -10.61 -8.14 1.90
N PHE A 54 -10.25 -9.10 1.06
CA PHE A 54 -9.84 -8.82 -0.33
C PHE A 54 -10.99 -8.30 -1.17
N ILE A 55 -12.23 -8.74 -0.91
CA ILE A 55 -13.43 -8.17 -1.52
C ILE A 55 -13.59 -6.71 -1.09
N PHE A 56 -13.48 -6.42 0.21
CA PHE A 56 -13.56 -5.06 0.74
C PHE A 56 -12.52 -4.13 0.09
N TRP A 57 -11.26 -4.55 0.09
CA TRP A 57 -10.19 -3.79 -0.56
C TRP A 57 -10.38 -3.69 -2.07
N GLY A 58 -10.86 -4.74 -2.71
CA GLY A 58 -11.22 -4.70 -4.13
C GLY A 58 -12.25 -3.61 -4.43
N ILE A 59 -13.30 -3.49 -3.59
CA ILE A 59 -14.31 -2.44 -3.71
C ILE A 59 -13.68 -1.05 -3.52
N VAL A 60 -12.88 -0.85 -2.47
CA VAL A 60 -12.21 0.43 -2.19
C VAL A 60 -11.32 0.83 -3.37
N LEU A 61 -10.46 -0.08 -3.82
CA LEU A 61 -9.56 0.16 -4.95
C LEU A 61 -10.34 0.39 -6.26
N GLY A 62 -11.45 -0.27 -6.46
CA GLY A 62 -12.33 -0.05 -7.62
C GLY A 62 -12.99 1.33 -7.60
N VAL A 63 -13.40 1.83 -6.43
CA VAL A 63 -13.89 3.22 -6.28
C VAL A 63 -12.78 4.21 -6.60
N ILE A 64 -11.58 4.02 -6.07
CA ILE A 64 -10.42 4.86 -6.36
C ILE A 64 -10.12 4.82 -7.87
N TYR A 65 -10.08 3.63 -8.48
CA TYR A 65 -9.88 3.47 -9.92
C TYR A 65 -10.87 4.31 -10.73
N SER A 66 -12.15 4.27 -10.37
CA SER A 66 -13.18 5.06 -11.06
C SER A 66 -12.95 6.57 -11.00
N LYS A 67 -12.25 7.06 -9.99
CA LYS A 67 -11.93 8.48 -9.80
C LYS A 67 -10.66 8.90 -10.54
N VAL A 68 -9.69 8.00 -10.63
CA VAL A 68 -8.39 8.27 -11.27
C VAL A 68 -8.30 7.71 -12.69
N HIS A 69 -9.33 7.01 -13.17
CA HIS A 69 -9.35 6.31 -14.46
C HIS A 69 -8.84 7.15 -15.63
N ASP A 70 -9.26 8.44 -15.69
CA ASP A 70 -8.84 9.33 -16.79
C ASP A 70 -7.40 9.81 -16.66
N LEU A 71 -6.80 9.69 -15.46
CA LEU A 71 -5.41 10.01 -15.20
C LEU A 71 -4.47 8.84 -15.51
N ILE A 72 -4.99 7.61 -15.60
CA ILE A 72 -4.16 6.43 -15.84
C ILE A 72 -3.78 6.37 -17.33
N PRO A 73 -2.47 6.20 -17.64
CA PRO A 73 -2.02 6.07 -19.01
C PRO A 73 -2.53 4.78 -19.65
N GLY A 74 -2.69 4.81 -20.98
CA GLY A 74 -3.20 3.68 -21.75
C GLY A 74 -4.66 3.85 -22.19
N LYS A 75 -5.19 2.82 -22.83
CA LYS A 75 -6.57 2.78 -23.36
C LYS A 75 -7.30 1.54 -22.85
N GLY A 76 -8.59 1.68 -22.56
CA GLY A 76 -9.46 0.56 -22.21
C GLY A 76 -8.92 -0.28 -21.07
N ILE A 77 -8.77 -1.59 -21.31
CA ILE A 77 -8.33 -2.58 -20.30
C ILE A 77 -6.91 -2.33 -19.81
N LEU A 78 -6.02 -1.78 -20.66
CA LEU A 78 -4.65 -1.47 -20.27
C LEU A 78 -4.54 -0.50 -19.11
N LYS A 79 -5.51 0.41 -18.94
CA LYS A 79 -5.57 1.27 -17.75
C LYS A 79 -5.69 0.47 -16.46
N GLY A 80 -6.48 -0.60 -16.47
CA GLY A 80 -6.58 -1.50 -15.33
C GLY A 80 -5.27 -2.21 -15.04
N LEU A 81 -4.58 -2.73 -16.07
CA LEU A 81 -3.27 -3.36 -15.89
C LEU A 81 -2.25 -2.38 -15.29
N VAL A 82 -2.15 -1.15 -15.84
CA VAL A 82 -1.25 -0.11 -15.30
C VAL A 82 -1.57 0.20 -13.84
N TYR A 83 -2.86 0.25 -13.49
CA TYR A 83 -3.30 0.44 -12.12
C TYR A 83 -2.89 -0.72 -11.21
N GLY A 84 -3.08 -1.97 -11.64
CA GLY A 84 -2.64 -3.15 -10.90
C GLY A 84 -1.11 -3.19 -10.70
N LEU A 85 -0.34 -2.88 -11.75
CA LEU A 85 1.12 -2.78 -11.66
C LEU A 85 1.58 -1.66 -10.73
N PHE A 86 0.88 -0.53 -10.70
CA PHE A 86 1.14 0.52 -9.73
C PHE A 86 0.94 0.02 -8.30
N PHE A 87 -0.15 -0.70 -8.02
CA PHE A 87 -0.38 -1.26 -6.69
C PHE A 87 0.60 -2.40 -6.36
N PHE A 88 1.05 -3.18 -7.33
CA PHE A 88 2.15 -4.12 -7.16
C PHE A 88 3.42 -3.41 -6.67
N LEU A 89 3.74 -2.26 -7.27
CA LEU A 89 4.90 -1.46 -6.86
C LEU A 89 4.76 -0.92 -5.43
N ILE A 90 3.63 -0.25 -5.12
CA ILE A 90 3.50 0.51 -3.86
C ILE A 90 3.08 -0.33 -2.66
N LEU A 91 2.59 -1.56 -2.83
CA LEU A 91 2.22 -2.45 -1.74
C LEU A 91 3.25 -3.58 -1.56
N PRO A 92 3.31 -4.63 -2.40
CA PRO A 92 4.26 -5.71 -2.14
C PRO A 92 5.72 -5.24 -2.20
N ILE A 93 6.16 -4.62 -3.29
CA ILE A 93 7.58 -4.25 -3.41
C ILE A 93 8.01 -3.30 -2.28
N ARG A 94 7.17 -2.30 -1.95
CA ARG A 94 7.47 -1.40 -0.85
C ARG A 94 7.56 -2.15 0.49
N ASN A 95 6.60 -3.00 0.81
CA ASN A 95 6.61 -3.72 2.07
C ASN A 95 7.85 -4.61 2.20
N GLU A 96 8.21 -5.32 1.14
CA GLU A 96 9.38 -6.20 1.16
C GLU A 96 10.70 -5.42 1.27
N THR A 97 10.79 -4.19 0.74
CA THR A 97 11.98 -3.35 0.96
C THR A 97 12.20 -2.99 2.42
N PHE A 98 11.13 -2.95 3.24
CA PHE A 98 11.25 -2.78 4.68
C PHE A 98 11.56 -4.10 5.42
N MET A 99 11.17 -5.25 4.89
CA MET A 99 11.35 -6.56 5.53
C MET A 99 12.73 -7.17 5.30
N ILE A 100 13.35 -6.92 4.13
CA ILE A 100 14.67 -7.46 3.77
C ILE A 100 15.76 -7.11 4.78
N PRO A 101 15.91 -5.86 5.27
CA PRO A 101 16.91 -5.51 6.27
C PRO A 101 16.78 -6.28 7.59
N TYR A 102 15.60 -6.81 7.88
CA TYR A 102 15.32 -7.64 9.09
C TYR A 102 15.57 -9.13 8.87
N GLY A 103 16.19 -9.52 7.75
CA GLY A 103 16.55 -10.92 7.47
C GLY A 103 15.39 -11.77 6.92
N ALA A 104 14.22 -11.20 6.68
CA ALA A 104 13.06 -11.94 6.17
C ALA A 104 13.10 -12.17 4.63
N VAL A 105 14.29 -12.49 4.09
CA VAL A 105 14.52 -12.57 2.64
C VAL A 105 13.67 -13.64 1.97
N LEU A 106 13.56 -14.83 2.57
CA LEU A 106 12.79 -15.94 1.98
C LEU A 106 11.30 -15.58 1.89
N ASN A 107 10.76 -14.98 2.95
CA ASN A 107 9.37 -14.55 2.99
C ASN A 107 9.10 -13.41 2.00
N ALA A 108 10.07 -12.49 1.85
CA ALA A 108 10.00 -11.43 0.84
C ALA A 108 9.93 -12.00 -0.58
N ILE A 109 10.76 -12.99 -0.90
CA ILE A 109 10.75 -13.70 -2.18
C ILE A 109 9.38 -14.39 -2.40
N GLY A 110 8.86 -15.09 -1.40
CA GLY A 110 7.56 -15.75 -1.47
C GLY A 110 6.40 -14.77 -1.72
N ASN A 111 6.39 -13.65 -0.98
CA ASN A 111 5.40 -12.58 -1.16
C ASN A 111 5.46 -11.98 -2.57
N LEU A 112 6.67 -11.65 -3.07
CA LEU A 112 6.86 -11.10 -4.40
C LEU A 112 6.48 -12.11 -5.49
N PHE A 113 6.82 -13.40 -5.31
CA PHE A 113 6.41 -14.46 -6.23
C PHE A 113 4.89 -14.53 -6.39
N SER A 114 4.14 -14.51 -5.32
CA SER A 114 2.68 -14.48 -5.40
C SER A 114 2.19 -13.16 -6.03
N ALA A 115 2.70 -12.04 -5.55
CA ALA A 115 2.23 -10.71 -5.91
C ALA A 115 2.42 -10.37 -7.41
N ILE A 116 3.48 -10.88 -8.07
CA ILE A 116 3.76 -10.64 -9.50
C ILE A 116 2.66 -11.19 -10.41
N PHE A 117 1.91 -12.19 -9.95
CA PHE A 117 0.76 -12.73 -10.69
C PHE A 117 -0.55 -12.07 -10.25
N VAL A 118 -0.72 -11.90 -8.96
CA VAL A 118 -1.99 -11.49 -8.34
C VAL A 118 -2.36 -10.05 -8.72
N TRP A 119 -1.44 -9.10 -8.62
CA TRP A 119 -1.73 -7.69 -8.89
C TRP A 119 -2.00 -7.35 -10.36
N PRO A 120 -1.26 -7.89 -11.35
CA PRO A 120 -1.60 -7.72 -12.76
C PRO A 120 -2.97 -8.32 -13.10
N VAL A 121 -3.30 -9.51 -12.57
CA VAL A 121 -4.60 -10.15 -12.79
C VAL A 121 -5.73 -9.34 -12.15
N PHE A 122 -5.52 -8.80 -10.93
CA PHE A 122 -6.46 -7.85 -10.32
C PHE A 122 -6.71 -6.65 -11.23
N GLY A 123 -5.64 -6.01 -11.69
CA GLY A 123 -5.74 -4.85 -12.55
C GLY A 123 -6.43 -5.13 -13.88
N LEU A 124 -6.10 -6.24 -14.52
CA LEU A 124 -6.76 -6.68 -15.76
C LEU A 124 -8.26 -6.92 -15.53
N SER A 125 -8.61 -7.68 -14.48
CA SER A 125 -10.00 -7.96 -14.13
C SER A 125 -10.76 -6.66 -13.86
N LEU A 126 -10.19 -5.76 -13.07
CA LEU A 126 -10.78 -4.45 -12.79
C LEU A 126 -10.99 -3.64 -14.09
N GLY A 127 -10.01 -3.60 -14.98
CA GLY A 127 -10.08 -2.89 -16.25
C GLY A 127 -11.14 -3.46 -17.19
N ILE A 128 -11.24 -4.80 -17.27
CA ILE A 128 -12.24 -5.50 -18.09
C ILE A 128 -13.65 -5.17 -17.59
N PHE A 129 -13.93 -5.45 -16.32
CA PHE A 129 -15.27 -5.28 -15.77
C PHE A 129 -15.68 -3.81 -15.68
N TYR A 130 -14.74 -2.91 -15.34
CA TYR A 130 -15.02 -1.48 -15.37
C TYR A 130 -15.39 -1.02 -16.77
N LYS A 131 -14.63 -1.40 -17.79
CA LYS A 131 -14.93 -1.05 -19.19
C LYS A 131 -16.28 -1.58 -19.62
N LEU A 132 -16.57 -2.87 -19.41
CA LEU A 132 -17.84 -3.48 -19.77
C LEU A 132 -19.04 -2.76 -19.13
N LEU A 133 -18.95 -2.46 -17.84
CA LEU A 133 -20.01 -1.75 -17.12
C LEU A 133 -20.09 -0.29 -17.52
N HIS A 134 -18.94 0.37 -17.73
CA HIS A 134 -18.89 1.76 -18.14
C HIS A 134 -19.51 1.97 -19.52
N ASP A 135 -19.14 1.16 -20.50
CA ASP A 135 -19.67 1.24 -21.88
C ASP A 135 -21.19 0.98 -21.90
N ARG A 136 -21.69 0.10 -21.01
CA ARG A 136 -23.11 -0.22 -20.91
C ARG A 136 -23.94 0.88 -20.23
N TYR A 137 -23.40 1.52 -19.17
CA TYR A 137 -24.20 2.42 -18.30
C TYR A 137 -23.82 3.90 -18.40
N LEU A 138 -22.65 4.21 -18.95
CA LEU A 138 -22.16 5.57 -19.15
C LEU A 138 -21.51 5.72 -20.53
N PRO A 139 -22.31 5.61 -21.62
CA PRO A 139 -21.76 5.76 -22.96
C PRO A 139 -21.09 7.13 -23.08
N THR A 140 -19.79 7.13 -23.29
CA THR A 140 -18.96 8.33 -23.40
C THR A 140 -19.27 9.08 -24.66
N LYS A 141 -19.77 10.30 -24.55
CA LYS A 141 -19.61 11.32 -25.59
C LYS A 141 -18.13 11.76 -25.54
N GLY A 142 -17.36 11.23 -26.50
CA GLY A 142 -15.91 11.33 -26.55
C GLY A 142 -15.35 12.74 -26.39
N LYS A 143 -14.85 13.05 -25.20
CA LYS A 143 -13.81 14.05 -24.97
C LYS A 143 -12.67 13.37 -24.25
N SER A 144 -11.63 13.01 -25.00
CA SER A 144 -10.36 12.65 -24.38
C SER A 144 -9.78 13.93 -23.77
N ILE A 145 -9.80 14.01 -22.46
CA ILE A 145 -9.09 15.07 -21.74
C ILE A 145 -7.61 14.73 -21.85
N ILE A 146 -6.85 15.52 -22.61
CA ILE A 146 -5.39 15.42 -22.59
C ILE A 146 -4.96 15.98 -21.25
N VAL A 147 -4.68 15.09 -20.30
CA VAL A 147 -4.13 15.47 -19.00
C VAL A 147 -2.62 15.59 -19.17
N THR A 148 -2.10 16.81 -19.07
CA THR A 148 -0.66 17.04 -19.01
C THR A 148 -0.20 16.63 -17.61
N TYR A 149 0.58 15.53 -17.52
CA TYR A 149 1.08 15.00 -16.27
C TYR A 149 2.35 15.74 -15.86
N ASP A 150 2.30 16.53 -14.82
CA ASP A 150 3.50 17.13 -14.24
C ASP A 150 3.90 16.38 -12.96
N MET A 151 4.27 15.11 -13.11
CA MET A 151 4.76 14.28 -12.01
C MET A 151 6.10 14.79 -11.46
N LYS A 152 6.89 15.49 -12.28
CA LYS A 152 8.23 15.96 -11.89
C LYS A 152 8.18 16.98 -10.75
N SER A 153 7.14 17.80 -10.70
CA SER A 153 6.96 18.83 -9.66
C SER A 153 6.78 18.22 -8.25
N GLY A 154 6.38 16.96 -8.15
CA GLY A 154 6.21 16.23 -6.88
C GLY A 154 7.46 15.48 -6.40
N LEU A 155 8.47 15.27 -7.25
CA LEU A 155 9.63 14.44 -6.90
C LEU A 155 10.43 15.02 -5.73
N LEU A 156 10.88 16.26 -5.84
CA LEU A 156 11.68 16.91 -4.80
C LEU A 156 10.90 17.13 -3.49
N PRO A 157 9.67 17.68 -3.50
CA PRO A 157 8.85 17.76 -2.30
C PRO A 157 8.62 16.38 -1.66
N GLY A 158 8.41 15.33 -2.46
CA GLY A 158 8.27 13.96 -2.00
C GLY A 158 9.54 13.44 -1.33
N ALA A 159 10.70 13.65 -1.93
CA ALA A 159 12.00 13.22 -1.37
C ALA A 159 12.25 13.86 0.01
N ILE A 160 12.07 15.18 0.11
CA ILE A 160 12.24 15.91 1.38
C ILE A 160 11.22 15.43 2.43
N ALA A 161 9.96 15.25 2.03
CA ALA A 161 8.93 14.74 2.92
C ALA A 161 9.25 13.32 3.41
N GLY A 162 9.86 12.48 2.56
CA GLY A 162 10.30 11.13 2.89
C GLY A 162 11.47 11.10 3.88
N ILE A 163 12.42 12.01 3.76
CA ILE A 163 13.50 12.18 4.74
C ILE A 163 12.90 12.51 6.11
N MET A 164 11.98 13.48 6.18
CA MET A 164 11.32 13.86 7.41
C MET A 164 10.45 12.75 8.00
N GLN A 165 9.77 11.99 7.14
CA GLN A 165 9.04 10.79 7.53
C GLN A 165 9.98 9.74 8.13
N GLY A 166 11.11 9.45 7.47
CA GLY A 166 12.09 8.48 7.96
C GLY A 166 12.71 8.90 9.31
N ILE A 167 12.99 10.20 9.50
CA ILE A 167 13.44 10.75 10.78
C ILE A 167 12.37 10.55 11.85
N ALA A 168 11.11 10.87 11.56
CA ALA A 168 10.00 10.69 12.50
C ALA A 168 9.82 9.21 12.88
N ALA A 169 9.84 8.31 11.90
CA ALA A 169 9.79 6.87 12.11
C ALA A 169 10.92 6.36 12.99
N GLY A 170 12.14 6.84 12.75
CA GLY A 170 13.30 6.50 13.55
C GLY A 170 13.15 6.93 15.01
N PHE A 171 12.72 8.18 15.28
CA PHE A 171 12.48 8.66 16.62
C PHE A 171 11.41 7.87 17.36
N VAL A 172 10.28 7.61 16.71
CA VAL A 172 9.19 6.83 17.32
C VAL A 172 9.64 5.40 17.61
N SER A 173 10.44 4.80 16.71
CA SER A 173 11.01 3.48 16.92
C SER A 173 11.95 3.44 18.14
N VAL A 174 12.80 4.44 18.31
CA VAL A 174 13.66 4.56 19.49
C VAL A 174 12.84 4.70 20.78
N ILE A 175 11.82 5.57 20.79
CA ILE A 175 10.93 5.74 21.94
C ILE A 175 10.21 4.44 22.26
N GLY A 176 9.67 3.75 21.25
CA GLY A 176 8.99 2.47 21.42
C GLY A 176 9.90 1.40 22.04
N HIS A 177 11.17 1.37 21.64
CA HIS A 177 12.16 0.47 22.22
C HIS A 177 12.49 0.83 23.68
N LEU A 178 12.77 2.10 23.97
CA LEU A 178 13.10 2.58 25.32
C LEU A 178 11.96 2.37 26.31
N THR A 179 10.71 2.40 25.85
CA THR A 179 9.53 2.15 26.68
C THR A 179 9.14 0.67 26.78
N GLY A 180 9.91 -0.24 26.16
CA GLY A 180 9.62 -1.68 26.15
C GLY A 180 8.39 -2.07 25.34
N GLN A 181 7.83 -1.12 24.58
CA GLN A 181 6.66 -1.37 23.72
C GLN A 181 7.01 -2.20 22.47
N TRP A 182 8.29 -2.19 22.08
CA TRP A 182 8.79 -2.87 20.89
C TRP A 182 9.91 -3.82 21.26
N GLY A 183 9.55 -5.08 21.48
CA GLY A 183 10.48 -6.19 21.47
C GLY A 183 10.36 -6.92 20.15
N VAL A 184 11.26 -6.71 19.21
CA VAL A 184 11.38 -7.58 18.04
C VAL A 184 12.39 -8.66 18.39
N PRO A 185 11.99 -9.92 18.61
CA PRO A 185 12.94 -11.02 18.71
C PRO A 185 13.51 -11.27 17.30
N VAL A 186 14.71 -10.76 17.05
CA VAL A 186 15.47 -11.15 15.86
C VAL A 186 16.36 -12.32 16.28
N GLY A 187 16.06 -13.52 15.78
CA GLY A 187 16.89 -14.71 16.00
C GLY A 187 16.99 -15.20 17.45
N GLY A 188 16.00 -14.89 18.31
CA GLY A 188 15.97 -15.36 19.71
C GLY A 188 16.84 -14.57 20.68
N GLU A 189 17.61 -13.61 20.23
CA GLU A 189 18.31 -12.65 21.07
C GLU A 189 17.61 -11.30 21.00
N ILE A 190 17.31 -10.69 22.16
CA ILE A 190 16.89 -9.29 22.24
C ILE A 190 18.14 -8.48 21.91
N ILE A 191 18.27 -8.06 20.66
CA ILE A 191 19.29 -7.08 20.29
C ILE A 191 18.86 -5.75 20.92
N SER A 192 19.29 -5.55 22.14
CA SER A 192 18.93 -4.42 23.01
C SER A 192 19.77 -3.19 22.75
N THR A 193 20.40 -3.03 21.59
CA THR A 193 21.37 -1.98 21.46
C THR A 193 20.84 -0.81 20.65
N ILE A 194 20.96 0.37 21.23
CA ILE A 194 20.87 1.66 20.54
C ILE A 194 21.62 1.61 19.19
N GLU A 195 22.73 0.87 19.10
CA GLU A 195 23.52 0.66 17.90
C GLU A 195 22.71 0.00 16.75
N TYR A 196 21.90 -1.00 17.07
CA TYR A 196 21.01 -1.61 16.06
C TYR A 196 20.03 -0.57 15.50
N TRP A 197 19.39 0.19 16.36
CA TRP A 197 18.43 1.21 15.96
C TRP A 197 19.08 2.38 15.20
N ILE A 198 20.28 2.78 15.57
CA ILE A 198 21.05 3.78 14.83
C ILE A 198 21.39 3.27 13.44
N SER A 199 21.81 2.00 13.30
CA SER A 199 22.08 1.40 12.00
C SER A 199 20.82 1.31 11.12
N GLN A 200 19.67 0.98 11.71
CA GLN A 200 18.39 0.92 11.00
C GLN A 200 17.85 2.31 10.66
N PHE A 201 18.19 3.34 11.45
CA PHE A 201 17.73 4.71 11.25
C PHE A 201 18.09 5.23 9.85
N GLY A 202 19.35 5.05 9.42
CA GLY A 202 19.80 5.42 8.07
C GLY A 202 19.04 4.68 6.97
N THR A 203 18.81 3.39 7.17
CA THR A 203 18.04 2.54 6.23
C THR A 203 16.60 3.03 6.13
N HIS A 204 15.95 3.33 7.24
CA HIS A 204 14.59 3.87 7.25
C HIS A 204 14.48 5.20 6.52
N ILE A 205 15.43 6.13 6.74
CA ILE A 205 15.46 7.41 6.03
C ILE A 205 15.57 7.17 4.51
N LEU A 206 16.51 6.33 4.09
CA LEU A 206 16.75 6.06 2.68
C LEU A 206 15.53 5.43 2.00
N ILE A 207 14.95 4.38 2.61
CA ILE A 207 13.78 3.68 2.08
C ILE A 207 12.57 4.64 2.01
N ASN A 208 12.30 5.40 3.07
CA ASN A 208 11.21 6.35 3.07
C ASN A 208 11.42 7.47 2.05
N MET A 209 12.66 7.97 1.89
CA MET A 209 12.98 8.97 0.86
C MET A 209 12.64 8.45 -0.55
N ILE A 210 13.04 7.22 -0.88
CA ILE A 210 12.77 6.63 -2.20
C ILE A 210 11.25 6.51 -2.44
N TRP A 211 10.52 5.89 -1.50
CA TRP A 211 9.09 5.66 -1.65
C TRP A 211 8.28 6.95 -1.61
N ALA A 212 8.64 7.88 -0.76
CA ALA A 212 8.00 9.18 -0.68
C ALA A 212 8.26 10.05 -1.92
N THR A 213 9.39 9.87 -2.61
CA THR A 213 9.62 10.49 -3.92
C THR A 213 8.58 10.01 -4.93
N ILE A 214 8.32 8.70 -4.98
CA ILE A 214 7.30 8.10 -5.84
C ILE A 214 5.90 8.63 -5.43
N PHE A 215 5.60 8.64 -4.13
CA PHE A 215 4.33 9.17 -3.63
C PHE A 215 4.16 10.66 -3.89
N GLY A 216 5.23 11.45 -3.84
CA GLY A 216 5.21 12.87 -4.17
C GLY A 216 4.90 13.11 -5.65
N ALA A 217 5.50 12.33 -6.55
CA ALA A 217 5.16 12.37 -7.98
C ALA A 217 3.67 12.02 -8.21
N PHE A 218 3.17 11.03 -7.46
CA PHE A 218 1.77 10.63 -7.54
C PHE A 218 0.83 11.69 -6.95
N PHE A 219 1.23 12.35 -5.86
CA PHE A 219 0.51 13.51 -5.32
C PHE A 219 0.34 14.62 -6.35
N ALA A 220 1.41 14.95 -7.09
CA ALA A 220 1.33 15.95 -8.14
C ALA A 220 0.28 15.58 -9.19
N LEU A 221 0.23 14.30 -9.59
CA LEU A 221 -0.75 13.78 -10.54
C LEU A 221 -2.20 13.91 -10.03
N VAL A 222 -2.45 13.54 -8.78
CA VAL A 222 -3.79 13.51 -8.19
C VAL A 222 -4.16 14.79 -7.43
N TYR A 223 -3.30 15.78 -7.38
CA TYR A 223 -3.44 16.99 -6.54
C TYR A 223 -4.81 17.65 -6.61
N ASN A 224 -5.41 17.73 -7.82
CA ASN A 224 -6.73 18.32 -8.00
C ASN A 224 -7.88 17.47 -7.47
N LEU A 225 -7.68 16.17 -7.30
CA LEU A 225 -8.67 15.22 -6.77
C LEU A 225 -8.64 15.18 -5.23
N VAL A 226 -7.50 15.54 -4.63
CA VAL A 226 -7.34 15.50 -3.18
C VAL A 226 -8.12 16.63 -2.52
N PRO A 227 -8.96 16.33 -1.51
CA PRO A 227 -9.73 17.34 -0.79
C PRO A 227 -8.84 18.26 0.05
N GLY A 228 -9.35 19.47 0.36
CA GLY A 228 -8.65 20.44 1.20
C GLY A 228 -7.91 21.52 0.42
N LYS A 229 -7.16 22.34 1.15
CA LYS A 229 -6.33 23.43 0.59
C LYS A 229 -4.90 23.29 1.08
N LYS A 230 -3.92 23.57 0.22
CA LYS A 230 -2.48 23.58 0.54
C LYS A 230 -2.06 22.37 1.43
N ILE A 231 -1.63 22.62 2.67
CA ILE A 231 -1.16 21.63 3.63
C ILE A 231 -2.19 20.51 3.84
N MET A 232 -3.49 20.86 3.97
CA MET A 232 -4.53 19.85 4.15
C MET A 232 -4.63 18.86 3.00
N LYS A 233 -4.31 19.27 1.75
CA LYS A 233 -4.21 18.32 0.64
C LYS A 233 -3.11 17.29 0.87
N GLY A 234 -1.94 17.73 1.34
CA GLY A 234 -0.85 16.81 1.66
C GLY A 234 -1.25 15.83 2.76
N VAL A 235 -1.86 16.32 3.85
CA VAL A 235 -2.33 15.48 4.96
C VAL A 235 -3.42 14.50 4.50
N CYS A 236 -4.44 14.96 3.78
CA CYS A 236 -5.49 14.08 3.27
C CYS A 236 -4.92 13.00 2.33
N TYR A 237 -4.00 13.38 1.45
CA TYR A 237 -3.32 12.43 0.57
C TYR A 237 -2.52 11.39 1.37
N ALA A 238 -1.73 11.84 2.33
CA ALA A 238 -0.93 10.98 3.18
C ALA A 238 -1.79 9.99 3.97
N LEU A 239 -2.91 10.43 4.54
CA LEU A 239 -3.85 9.55 5.24
C LEU A 239 -4.49 8.53 4.29
N ILE A 240 -4.83 8.91 3.06
CA ILE A 240 -5.33 7.96 2.05
C ILE A 240 -4.24 6.94 1.72
N MET A 241 -3.00 7.39 1.50
CA MET A 241 -1.87 6.49 1.23
C MET A 241 -1.56 5.59 2.42
N PHE A 242 -1.63 6.10 3.64
CA PHE A 242 -1.53 5.32 4.86
C PHE A 242 -2.58 4.21 4.91
N LEU A 243 -3.86 4.54 4.73
CA LEU A 243 -4.94 3.55 4.73
C LEU A 243 -4.73 2.47 3.65
N ILE A 244 -4.28 2.86 2.46
CA ILE A 244 -4.00 1.93 1.36
C ILE A 244 -2.81 1.03 1.71
N THR A 245 -1.69 1.61 2.16
CA THR A 245 -0.45 0.86 2.40
C THR A 245 -0.49 0.05 3.69
N SER A 246 -1.26 0.48 4.68
CA SER A 246 -1.44 -0.22 5.96
C SER A 246 -2.61 -1.21 5.95
N GLY A 247 -3.41 -1.25 4.90
CA GLY A 247 -4.57 -2.14 4.80
C GLY A 247 -4.19 -3.61 4.94
N GLN A 248 -3.00 -3.99 4.49
CA GLN A 248 -2.43 -5.31 4.70
C GLN A 248 -2.16 -5.60 6.19
N TRP A 249 -1.70 -4.62 6.96
CA TRP A 249 -1.49 -4.74 8.42
C TRP A 249 -2.80 -4.90 9.17
N PHE A 250 -3.85 -4.24 8.71
CA PHE A 250 -5.18 -4.42 9.29
C PHE A 250 -5.70 -5.85 9.13
N SER A 251 -5.35 -6.54 8.03
CA SER A 251 -5.63 -7.96 7.86
C SER A 251 -4.96 -8.80 8.94
N TRP A 252 -3.71 -8.49 9.29
CA TRP A 252 -2.98 -9.18 10.35
C TRP A 252 -3.62 -9.02 11.73
N VAL A 253 -4.13 -7.81 12.03
CA VAL A 253 -4.87 -7.56 13.28
C VAL A 253 -6.11 -8.43 13.35
N LEU A 254 -6.88 -8.52 12.26
CA LEU A 254 -8.08 -9.35 12.20
C LEU A 254 -7.77 -10.84 12.32
N VAL A 255 -6.70 -11.30 11.66
CA VAL A 255 -6.25 -12.69 11.74
C VAL A 255 -5.75 -13.02 13.15
N ALA A 256 -4.96 -12.14 13.76
CA ALA A 256 -4.49 -12.31 15.11
C ALA A 256 -5.63 -12.29 16.14
N TRP A 257 -6.65 -11.45 15.92
CA TRP A 257 -7.85 -11.39 16.74
C TRP A 257 -8.70 -12.69 16.65
N ALA A 258 -8.79 -13.27 15.47
CA ALA A 258 -9.50 -14.53 15.26
C ALA A 258 -8.80 -15.75 15.88
N ASN A 259 -7.50 -15.68 16.10
CA ASN A 259 -6.69 -16.72 16.75
C ASN A 259 -6.39 -16.28 18.20
N HIS A 260 -7.22 -16.70 19.14
CA HIS A 260 -7.24 -16.24 20.54
C HIS A 260 -5.89 -16.21 21.30
N ASP A 261 -4.86 -16.89 20.83
CA ASP A 261 -3.53 -16.94 21.46
C ASP A 261 -2.62 -15.74 21.11
N ALA A 262 -3.11 -14.80 20.33
CA ALA A 262 -2.28 -13.75 19.72
C ALA A 262 -2.56 -12.32 20.25
N TRP A 263 -3.21 -12.13 21.39
CA TRP A 263 -3.54 -10.80 21.94
C TRP A 263 -2.33 -9.88 22.12
N GLN A 264 -1.16 -10.42 22.44
CA GLN A 264 0.07 -9.63 22.53
C GLN A 264 0.49 -9.08 21.15
N LEU A 265 0.34 -9.90 20.10
CA LEU A 265 0.60 -9.49 18.73
C LEU A 265 -0.42 -8.42 18.26
N VAL A 266 -1.69 -8.50 18.69
CA VAL A 266 -2.71 -7.50 18.39
C VAL A 266 -2.32 -6.14 18.94
N ASN A 267 -1.89 -6.07 20.21
CA ASN A 267 -1.47 -4.84 20.85
C ASN A 267 -0.26 -4.20 20.14
N ILE A 268 0.76 -5.00 19.81
CA ILE A 268 1.93 -4.56 19.06
C ILE A 268 1.52 -4.01 17.68
N GLN A 269 0.61 -4.69 17.00
CA GLN A 269 0.14 -4.24 15.68
C GLN A 269 -0.68 -2.95 15.75
N ILE A 270 -1.51 -2.78 16.77
CA ILE A 270 -2.26 -1.53 16.97
C ILE A 270 -1.29 -0.36 17.20
N ILE A 271 -0.28 -0.54 18.06
CA ILE A 271 0.74 0.48 18.31
C ILE A 271 1.49 0.82 17.03
N ASN A 272 1.94 -0.21 16.29
CA ASN A 272 2.59 -0.02 14.99
C ASN A 272 1.71 0.77 14.03
N TYR A 273 0.41 0.50 14.02
CA TYR A 273 -0.54 1.20 13.16
C TYR A 273 -0.61 2.70 13.48
N PHE A 274 -0.64 3.06 14.76
CA PHE A 274 -0.62 4.47 15.17
C PHE A 274 0.70 5.16 14.83
N VAL A 275 1.82 4.46 15.01
CA VAL A 275 3.14 4.98 14.68
C VAL A 275 3.28 5.25 13.20
N TYR A 276 2.92 4.29 12.35
CA TYR A 276 2.90 4.48 10.90
C TYR A 276 1.93 5.58 10.48
N GLY A 277 0.78 5.72 11.17
CA GLY A 277 -0.14 6.83 10.94
C GLY A 277 0.50 8.18 11.21
N PHE A 278 1.26 8.31 12.31
CA PHE A 278 2.00 9.52 12.65
C PHE A 278 3.05 9.87 11.58
N ASP A 279 3.84 8.89 11.14
CA ASP A 279 4.85 9.07 10.10
C ASP A 279 4.24 9.60 8.80
N PHE A 280 3.09 9.05 8.39
CA PHE A 280 2.37 9.52 7.22
C PHE A 280 1.80 10.94 7.41
N VAL A 281 1.40 11.31 8.62
CA VAL A 281 0.99 12.70 8.91
C VAL A 281 2.16 13.65 8.73
N VAL A 282 3.34 13.32 9.24
CA VAL A 282 4.58 14.11 9.02
C VAL A 282 4.89 14.24 7.54
N PHE A 283 4.85 13.11 6.80
CA PHE A 283 5.02 13.12 5.35
C PHE A 283 4.03 14.07 4.66
N GLY A 284 2.75 13.96 5.00
CA GLY A 284 1.70 14.78 4.39
C GLY A 284 1.82 16.28 4.70
N LEU A 285 2.19 16.63 5.94
CA LEU A 285 2.44 18.02 6.34
C LEU A 285 3.58 18.62 5.52
N VAL A 286 4.72 17.94 5.46
CA VAL A 286 5.90 18.44 4.73
C VAL A 286 5.62 18.51 3.22
N LEU A 287 5.01 17.46 2.65
CA LEU A 287 4.63 17.44 1.24
C LEU A 287 3.68 18.59 0.89
N GLY A 288 2.64 18.81 1.72
CA GLY A 288 1.67 19.88 1.50
C GLY A 288 2.25 21.29 1.69
N LEU A 289 3.28 21.45 2.53
CA LEU A 289 4.01 22.70 2.71
C LEU A 289 4.90 23.02 1.51
N LEU A 290 5.62 22.03 1.00
CA LEU A 290 6.64 22.21 -0.04
C LEU A 290 6.08 22.18 -1.44
N TYR A 291 5.00 21.42 -1.67
CA TYR A 291 4.44 21.30 -3.02
C TYR A 291 3.79 22.61 -3.48
N ARG A 292 4.30 23.11 -4.59
CA ARG A 292 3.71 24.25 -5.31
C ARG A 292 3.21 23.75 -6.66
N LYS A 293 1.91 23.89 -6.89
CA LYS A 293 1.35 23.58 -8.20
C LYS A 293 1.99 24.50 -9.24
N PRO A 294 2.58 23.98 -10.32
CA PRO A 294 3.11 24.82 -11.38
C PRO A 294 2.03 25.75 -11.93
N ALA A 295 2.42 26.99 -12.20
CA ALA A 295 1.58 27.91 -12.96
C ALA A 295 1.37 27.32 -14.36
N LYS A 296 0.13 27.32 -14.83
CA LYS A 296 -0.21 26.86 -16.17
C LYS A 296 0.26 27.85 -17.19
#